data_83da17b369779fc1333b5d40a37d5dcc
#
_entry.id   83da17b369779fc1333b5d40a37d5dcc
#
_cell.length_a   1.000
_cell.length_b   1.000
_cell.length_c   1.000
_cell.angle_alpha   90.00
_cell.angle_beta   90.00
_cell.angle_gamma   90.00
#
_symmetry.space_group_name_H-M   'P 1'
#
loop_
_entity.id
_entity.type
_entity.pdbx_description
1 polymer ?
#
loop_
_entity_poly.entity_id
_entity_poly.type
_entity_poly.pdbx_seq_one_letter_code
_entity_poly.pdbx_strand_id
1 'polypeptide(L)'
;MPINAKDVDWVEEPPMNFWEATFLPAVVDGLRATGHHVTHFQPVTQMYPEVASDLPKHYRGVHRLNRDDAGRVKCVACMMCATACPARCIDIVAQEAPKDDPKWVDRDKFPKSFVIDELKCIYCGMCEEACPVDAIEMTHIYDLTGMTRQEMLFDKEKLLSVFDQTKDCGLDPVRTHKGKLGPASDFEQLPTLGPATQVRGDDRSAKSTTPGVIK
;
A
#
# COMPACT_ATOMS: atom_id res chain seq x y z
N MET A 1 -9.37 -16.36 22.34
CA MET A 1 -10.18 -17.54 22.69
C MET A 1 -9.23 -18.73 22.82
N PRO A 2 -9.29 -19.55 23.87
CA PRO A 2 -8.49 -20.74 23.95
C PRO A 2 -8.98 -21.74 22.89
N ILE A 3 -8.06 -22.27 22.10
CA ILE A 3 -8.35 -23.31 21.11
C ILE A 3 -8.76 -24.56 21.89
N ASN A 4 -9.94 -25.11 21.60
CA ASN A 4 -10.39 -26.32 22.25
C ASN A 4 -9.65 -27.52 21.64
N ALA A 5 -9.13 -28.44 22.44
CA ALA A 5 -8.40 -29.60 21.96
C ALA A 5 -9.19 -30.50 20.99
N LYS A 6 -10.53 -30.35 20.98
CA LYS A 6 -11.42 -31.05 20.05
C LYS A 6 -11.47 -30.43 18.64
N ASP A 7 -10.99 -29.17 18.51
CA ASP A 7 -10.97 -28.44 17.24
C ASP A 7 -9.62 -28.56 16.52
N VAL A 8 -8.72 -29.41 17.05
CA VAL A 8 -7.40 -29.65 16.47
C VAL A 8 -7.39 -31.07 15.89
N ASP A 9 -7.45 -31.13 14.56
CA ASP A 9 -7.19 -32.38 13.83
C ASP A 9 -5.68 -32.64 13.80
N TRP A 10 -5.26 -33.65 14.54
CA TRP A 10 -3.88 -34.15 14.48
C TRP A 10 -3.71 -35.02 13.24
N VAL A 11 -2.96 -34.52 12.27
CA VAL A 11 -2.58 -35.33 11.12
C VAL A 11 -1.45 -36.27 11.56
N GLU A 12 -1.79 -37.53 11.76
CA GLU A 12 -0.77 -38.59 11.98
C GLU A 12 -0.07 -38.86 10.65
N GLU A 13 1.23 -38.65 10.61
CA GLU A 13 2.03 -39.00 9.44
C GLU A 13 2.06 -40.52 9.30
N PRO A 14 1.82 -41.05 8.08
CA PRO A 14 1.91 -42.50 7.87
C PRO A 14 3.34 -42.99 8.16
N PRO A 15 3.51 -44.22 8.68
CA PRO A 15 4.82 -44.79 8.96
C PRO A 15 5.65 -44.86 7.67
N MET A 16 6.85 -44.33 7.72
CA MET A 16 7.77 -44.32 6.57
C MET A 16 8.18 -45.75 6.19
N ASN A 17 8.15 -46.05 4.91
CA ASN A 17 8.70 -47.26 4.36
C ASN A 17 10.24 -47.29 4.45
N PHE A 18 10.85 -48.48 4.38
CA PHE A 18 12.31 -48.59 4.41
C PHE A 18 13.03 -47.69 3.40
N TRP A 19 12.48 -47.54 2.19
CA TRP A 19 13.04 -46.67 1.14
C TRP A 19 12.88 -45.20 1.47
N GLU A 20 11.79 -44.80 2.05
CA GLU A 20 11.56 -43.45 2.50
C GLU A 20 12.51 -43.08 3.65
N ALA A 21 12.79 -44.01 4.54
CA ALA A 21 13.76 -43.83 5.62
C ALA A 21 15.20 -43.66 5.13
N THR A 22 15.54 -44.06 3.89
CA THR A 22 16.87 -43.84 3.29
C THR A 22 17.06 -42.43 2.73
N PHE A 23 16.05 -41.58 2.75
CA PHE A 23 16.04 -40.23 2.15
C PHE A 23 16.27 -40.17 0.63
N LEU A 24 16.59 -41.30 -0.01
CA LEU A 24 16.86 -41.33 -1.45
C LEU A 24 15.68 -40.90 -2.31
N PRO A 25 14.43 -41.33 -2.06
CA PRO A 25 13.28 -40.88 -2.80
C PRO A 25 13.07 -39.35 -2.67
N ALA A 26 13.21 -38.77 -1.47
CA ALA A 26 13.06 -37.37 -1.22
C ALA A 26 14.16 -36.53 -1.95
N VAL A 27 15.40 -37.02 -2.00
CA VAL A 27 16.48 -36.37 -2.75
C VAL A 27 16.19 -36.41 -4.25
N VAL A 28 15.72 -37.57 -4.78
CA VAL A 28 15.37 -37.67 -6.21
C VAL A 28 14.21 -36.74 -6.57
N ASP A 29 13.19 -36.64 -5.73
CA ASP A 29 12.05 -35.76 -5.96
C ASP A 29 12.48 -34.29 -5.88
N GLY A 30 13.34 -33.91 -4.95
CA GLY A 30 13.94 -32.61 -4.87
C GLY A 30 14.75 -32.23 -6.11
N LEU A 31 15.61 -33.15 -6.58
CA LEU A 31 16.39 -32.99 -7.80
C LEU A 31 15.51 -32.90 -9.06
N ARG A 32 14.41 -33.66 -9.10
CA ARG A 32 13.45 -33.64 -10.19
C ARG A 32 12.71 -32.27 -10.23
N ALA A 33 12.27 -31.80 -9.07
CA ALA A 33 11.60 -30.51 -8.97
C ALA A 33 12.52 -29.34 -9.41
N THR A 34 13.76 -29.31 -8.92
CA THR A 34 14.74 -28.29 -9.31
C THR A 34 15.19 -28.44 -10.76
N GLY A 35 15.41 -29.68 -11.24
CA GLY A 35 15.77 -29.98 -12.62
C GLY A 35 14.70 -29.53 -13.62
N HIS A 36 13.43 -29.62 -13.25
CA HIS A 36 12.35 -29.08 -14.07
C HIS A 36 12.50 -27.59 -14.32
N HIS A 37 12.86 -26.80 -13.31
CA HIS A 37 13.08 -25.35 -13.44
C HIS A 37 14.33 -25.01 -14.27
N VAL A 38 15.35 -25.88 -14.27
CA VAL A 38 16.54 -25.71 -15.11
C VAL A 38 16.23 -25.97 -16.59
N THR A 39 15.41 -27.00 -16.87
CA THR A 39 15.05 -27.35 -18.25
C THR A 39 13.97 -26.44 -18.85
N HIS A 40 13.06 -25.94 -18.01
CA HIS A 40 12.00 -25.00 -18.39
C HIS A 40 12.42 -23.59 -17.99
N PHE A 41 13.34 -22.99 -18.74
CA PHE A 41 13.85 -21.67 -18.46
C PHE A 41 12.79 -20.60 -18.71
N GLN A 42 11.94 -20.35 -17.71
CA GLN A 42 11.01 -19.21 -17.68
C GLN A 42 11.45 -18.27 -16.56
N PRO A 43 12.24 -17.24 -16.86
CA PRO A 43 12.65 -16.26 -15.84
C PRO A 43 11.42 -15.51 -15.33
N VAL A 44 11.16 -15.59 -14.02
CA VAL A 44 10.13 -14.82 -13.34
C VAL A 44 10.67 -13.47 -12.87
N THR A 45 11.99 -13.31 -12.88
CA THR A 45 12.67 -12.11 -12.42
C THR A 45 12.36 -10.91 -13.32
N GLN A 46 11.90 -9.82 -12.72
CA GLN A 46 11.78 -8.53 -13.40
C GLN A 46 13.11 -7.78 -13.32
N MET A 47 13.60 -7.35 -14.46
CA MET A 47 14.88 -6.62 -14.55
C MET A 47 14.65 -5.13 -14.25
N TYR A 48 14.66 -4.76 -12.99
CA TYR A 48 14.68 -3.35 -12.59
C TYR A 48 16.07 -2.76 -12.84
N PRO A 49 16.25 -1.54 -13.40
CA PRO A 49 15.18 -0.55 -13.69
C PRO A 49 14.56 -0.64 -15.09
N GLU A 50 14.99 -1.55 -15.96
CA GLU A 50 14.55 -1.64 -17.37
C GLU A 50 13.04 -1.97 -17.45
N VAL A 51 12.56 -2.80 -16.51
CA VAL A 51 11.17 -3.16 -16.39
C VAL A 51 10.69 -2.80 -14.98
N ALA A 52 9.80 -1.79 -14.87
CA ALA A 52 9.15 -1.46 -13.64
C ALA A 52 8.12 -2.54 -13.27
N SER A 53 8.00 -2.85 -11.98
CA SER A 53 6.99 -3.79 -11.48
C SER A 53 5.58 -3.19 -11.65
N ASP A 54 4.65 -4.01 -12.11
CA ASP A 54 3.24 -3.63 -12.12
C ASP A 54 2.74 -3.59 -10.67
N LEU A 55 2.40 -2.39 -10.20
CA LEU A 55 1.88 -2.20 -8.85
C LEU A 55 0.38 -2.42 -8.81
N PRO A 56 -0.14 -3.08 -7.76
CA PRO A 56 -1.58 -3.21 -7.58
C PRO A 56 -2.22 -1.83 -7.36
N LYS A 57 -3.47 -1.67 -7.78
CA LYS A 57 -4.21 -0.40 -7.69
C LYS A 57 -4.24 0.20 -6.28
N HIS A 58 -4.21 -0.65 -5.26
CA HIS A 58 -4.24 -0.26 -3.84
C HIS A 58 -2.84 -0.30 -3.20
N TYR A 59 -1.80 -0.02 -3.98
CA TYR A 59 -0.45 0.03 -3.44
C TYR A 59 -0.31 1.19 -2.45
N ARG A 60 0.37 0.93 -1.32
CA ARG A 60 0.59 1.89 -0.25
C ARG A 60 2.02 2.43 -0.31
N GLY A 61 2.23 3.42 -1.16
CA GLY A 61 3.51 4.11 -1.27
C GLY A 61 3.53 5.44 -0.52
N VAL A 62 4.34 6.37 -0.99
CA VAL A 62 4.57 7.67 -0.36
C VAL A 62 3.27 8.46 -0.17
N HIS A 63 3.14 9.14 0.96
CA HIS A 63 1.99 9.98 1.28
C HIS A 63 1.94 11.26 0.44
N ARG A 64 0.73 11.73 0.20
CA ARG A 64 0.47 13.06 -0.36
C ARG A 64 -0.63 13.77 0.42
N LEU A 65 -0.59 15.09 0.47
CA LEU A 65 -1.68 15.92 0.94
C LEU A 65 -2.43 16.51 -0.24
N ASN A 66 -3.73 16.26 -0.30
CA ASN A 66 -4.58 16.73 -1.37
C ASN A 66 -4.85 18.23 -1.24
N ARG A 67 -5.00 18.89 -2.41
CA ARG A 67 -5.54 20.24 -2.50
C ARG A 67 -7.04 20.19 -2.75
N ASP A 68 -7.73 21.22 -2.32
CA ASP A 68 -9.13 21.46 -2.70
C ASP A 68 -9.22 22.19 -4.07
N ASP A 69 -10.43 22.39 -4.56
CA ASP A 69 -10.68 23.06 -5.83
C ASP A 69 -10.17 24.50 -5.88
N ALA A 70 -9.98 25.13 -4.70
CA ALA A 70 -9.40 26.45 -4.56
C ALA A 70 -7.86 26.43 -4.47
N GLY A 71 -7.21 25.27 -4.61
CA GLY A 71 -5.77 25.09 -4.54
C GLY A 71 -5.16 25.11 -3.13
N ARG A 72 -6.00 25.22 -2.08
CA ARG A 72 -5.57 25.19 -0.67
C ARG A 72 -5.37 23.73 -0.23
N VAL A 73 -4.64 23.53 0.89
CA VAL A 73 -4.60 22.22 1.52
C VAL A 73 -6.00 21.80 1.98
N LYS A 74 -6.42 20.60 1.62
CA LYS A 74 -7.75 20.06 1.96
C LYS A 74 -7.88 19.72 3.45
N CYS A 75 -6.75 19.50 4.14
CA CYS A 75 -6.69 19.14 5.55
C CYS A 75 -7.26 20.25 6.46
N VAL A 76 -8.09 19.82 7.42
CA VAL A 76 -8.72 20.68 8.44
C VAL A 76 -8.07 20.52 9.82
N ALA A 77 -6.90 19.93 9.91
CA ALA A 77 -6.14 19.71 11.14
C ALA A 77 -6.98 19.07 12.29
N CYS A 78 -7.77 18.05 11.98
CA CYS A 78 -8.61 17.35 12.96
C CYS A 78 -7.85 16.33 13.84
N MET A 79 -6.57 16.08 13.57
CA MET A 79 -5.68 15.14 14.28
C MET A 79 -6.06 13.65 14.19
N MET A 80 -7.11 13.28 13.45
CA MET A 80 -7.56 11.89 13.37
C MET A 80 -6.49 10.96 12.80
N CYS A 81 -5.77 11.38 11.76
CA CYS A 81 -4.69 10.59 11.16
C CYS A 81 -3.50 10.40 12.13
N ALA A 82 -3.14 11.42 12.92
CA ALA A 82 -2.09 11.32 13.93
C ALA A 82 -2.48 10.37 15.06
N THR A 83 -3.76 10.40 15.48
CA THR A 83 -4.30 9.51 16.52
C THR A 83 -4.39 8.05 16.03
N ALA A 84 -4.76 7.83 14.77
CA ALA A 84 -4.86 6.50 14.19
C ALA A 84 -3.50 5.88 13.85
N CYS A 85 -2.43 6.67 13.82
CA CYS A 85 -1.10 6.20 13.43
C CYS A 85 -0.47 5.29 14.50
N PRO A 86 -0.25 3.99 14.24
CA PRO A 86 0.37 3.08 15.21
C PRO A 86 1.84 3.41 15.45
N ALA A 87 2.53 3.94 14.44
CA ALA A 87 3.94 4.32 14.51
C ALA A 87 4.17 5.72 15.10
N ARG A 88 3.10 6.50 15.32
CA ARG A 88 3.17 7.89 15.80
C ARG A 88 4.19 8.73 15.02
N CYS A 89 4.10 8.63 13.69
CA CYS A 89 5.02 9.31 12.77
C CYS A 89 4.43 10.60 12.18
N ILE A 90 3.24 11.01 12.59
CA ILE A 90 2.53 12.19 12.06
C ILE A 90 2.43 13.25 13.14
N ASP A 91 3.01 14.41 12.87
CA ASP A 91 2.96 15.59 13.74
C ASP A 91 2.19 16.71 13.05
N ILE A 92 1.18 17.25 13.72
CA ILE A 92 0.30 18.29 13.17
C ILE A 92 0.19 19.44 14.15
N VAL A 93 0.43 20.66 13.67
CA VAL A 93 0.16 21.89 14.42
C VAL A 93 -0.98 22.61 13.72
N ALA A 94 -2.11 22.75 14.41
CA ALA A 94 -3.27 23.46 13.89
C ALA A 94 -3.10 24.98 14.06
N GLN A 95 -3.70 25.73 13.13
CA GLN A 95 -3.87 27.18 13.20
C GLN A 95 -5.31 27.53 12.86
N GLU A 96 -5.86 28.56 13.50
CA GLU A 96 -7.17 29.11 13.15
C GLU A 96 -7.15 29.68 11.74
N ALA A 97 -8.22 29.43 11.01
CA ALA A 97 -8.40 29.99 9.67
C ALA A 97 -8.67 31.48 9.75
N PRO A 98 -8.13 32.33 8.83
CA PRO A 98 -8.41 33.74 8.79
C PRO A 98 -9.90 33.95 8.52
N LYS A 99 -10.62 34.54 9.47
CA LYS A 99 -12.07 34.80 9.34
C LYS A 99 -12.40 35.91 8.36
N ASP A 100 -11.41 36.74 8.07
CA ASP A 100 -11.56 37.91 7.17
C ASP A 100 -11.42 37.54 5.69
N ASP A 101 -10.93 36.35 5.38
CA ASP A 101 -10.74 35.86 4.00
C ASP A 101 -11.91 34.96 3.60
N PRO A 102 -12.72 35.35 2.58
CA PRO A 102 -13.86 34.56 2.11
C PRO A 102 -13.48 33.15 1.65
N LYS A 103 -12.20 32.92 1.36
CA LYS A 103 -11.70 31.58 0.99
C LYS A 103 -11.70 30.59 2.15
N TRP A 104 -11.76 31.02 3.41
CA TRP A 104 -11.64 30.18 4.59
C TRP A 104 -12.93 30.05 5.40
N VAL A 105 -14.05 30.53 4.88
CA VAL A 105 -15.36 30.47 5.56
C VAL A 105 -15.85 29.05 5.79
N ASP A 106 -15.39 28.10 4.98
CA ASP A 106 -15.79 26.70 4.99
C ASP A 106 -15.17 25.88 6.15
N ARG A 107 -14.18 26.47 6.86
CA ARG A 107 -13.45 25.77 7.92
C ARG A 107 -12.92 26.71 8.99
N ASP A 108 -12.86 26.20 10.24
CA ASP A 108 -12.38 27.00 11.37
C ASP A 108 -10.85 26.94 11.53
N LYS A 109 -10.21 25.89 11.04
CA LYS A 109 -8.77 25.65 11.21
C LYS A 109 -8.14 24.88 10.05
N PHE A 110 -6.84 25.06 9.91
CA PHE A 110 -6.01 24.36 8.93
C PHE A 110 -4.65 23.99 9.54
N PRO A 111 -3.86 23.08 8.94
CA PRO A 111 -2.54 22.74 9.45
C PRO A 111 -1.54 23.88 9.15
N LYS A 112 -1.02 24.50 10.23
CA LYS A 112 0.15 25.39 10.16
C LYS A 112 1.38 24.58 9.76
N SER A 113 1.58 23.45 10.45
CA SER A 113 2.61 22.46 10.16
C SER A 113 1.97 21.08 10.08
N PHE A 114 2.43 20.30 9.14
CA PHE A 114 2.08 18.89 8.99
C PHE A 114 3.36 18.17 8.59
N VAL A 115 3.81 17.22 9.38
CA VAL A 115 5.05 16.50 9.15
C VAL A 115 4.80 15.01 9.28
N ILE A 116 5.33 14.24 8.35
CA ILE A 116 5.38 12.77 8.43
C ILE A 116 6.85 12.34 8.46
N ASP A 117 7.21 11.52 9.45
CA ASP A 117 8.50 10.86 9.49
C ASP A 117 8.40 9.54 8.70
N GLU A 118 8.80 9.58 7.43
CA GLU A 118 8.70 8.43 6.52
C GLU A 118 9.59 7.26 6.93
N LEU A 119 10.64 7.49 7.74
CA LEU A 119 11.48 6.42 8.28
C LEU A 119 10.84 5.67 9.45
N LYS A 120 9.87 6.29 10.14
CA LYS A 120 9.08 5.62 11.18
C LYS A 120 7.82 5.01 10.62
N CYS A 121 7.36 5.48 9.48
CA CYS A 121 6.13 5.04 8.86
C CYS A 121 6.22 3.57 8.44
N ILE A 122 5.17 2.80 8.72
CA ILE A 122 5.04 1.39 8.30
C ILE A 122 4.11 1.21 7.10
N TYR A 123 3.68 2.31 6.49
CA TYR A 123 2.83 2.32 5.30
C TYR A 123 1.53 1.49 5.45
N CYS A 124 0.93 1.50 6.63
CA CYS A 124 -0.29 0.72 6.94
C CYS A 124 -1.59 1.28 6.34
N GLY A 125 -1.62 2.58 5.97
CA GLY A 125 -2.79 3.24 5.38
C GLY A 125 -3.85 3.71 6.39
N MET A 126 -3.69 3.46 7.70
CA MET A 126 -4.69 3.87 8.71
C MET A 126 -4.91 5.39 8.76
N CYS A 127 -3.91 6.20 8.40
CA CYS A 127 -4.05 7.65 8.33
C CYS A 127 -5.01 8.10 7.22
N GLU A 128 -4.99 7.41 6.09
CA GLU A 128 -5.91 7.64 4.98
C GLU A 128 -7.33 7.21 5.35
N GLU A 129 -7.49 6.03 5.95
CA GLU A 129 -8.79 5.53 6.40
C GLU A 129 -9.43 6.42 7.49
N ALA A 130 -8.63 6.97 8.40
CA ALA A 130 -9.10 7.83 9.48
C ALA A 130 -9.42 9.27 9.02
N CYS A 131 -9.01 9.69 7.83
CA CYS A 131 -9.21 11.05 7.37
C CYS A 131 -10.68 11.31 7.00
N PRO A 132 -11.40 12.26 7.69
CA PRO A 132 -12.81 12.50 7.39
C PRO A 132 -13.03 13.30 6.11
N VAL A 133 -11.99 13.99 5.62
CA VAL A 133 -12.07 14.90 4.46
C VAL A 133 -11.22 14.44 3.28
N ASP A 134 -10.69 13.22 3.32
CA ASP A 134 -9.81 12.64 2.28
C ASP A 134 -8.68 13.61 1.88
N ALA A 135 -8.02 14.18 2.91
CA ALA A 135 -6.93 15.13 2.72
C ALA A 135 -5.56 14.47 2.62
N ILE A 136 -5.40 13.26 3.13
CA ILE A 136 -4.19 12.47 3.05
C ILE A 136 -4.49 11.19 2.28
N GLU A 137 -3.64 10.87 1.32
CA GLU A 137 -3.73 9.69 0.49
C GLU A 137 -2.34 9.09 0.28
N MET A 138 -2.30 7.79 -0.02
CA MET A 138 -1.08 7.07 -0.37
C MET A 138 -0.97 6.96 -1.88
N THR A 139 0.26 7.03 -2.39
CA THR A 139 0.54 6.99 -3.84
C THR A 139 1.15 5.66 -4.26
N HIS A 140 1.41 5.48 -5.55
CA HIS A 140 2.15 4.34 -6.08
C HIS A 140 3.67 4.56 -6.08
N ILE A 141 4.17 5.67 -5.53
CA ILE A 141 5.60 5.94 -5.44
C ILE A 141 6.19 5.10 -4.32
N TYR A 142 7.15 4.25 -4.65
CA TYR A 142 7.84 3.36 -3.71
C TYR A 142 9.35 3.57 -3.64
N ASP A 143 9.92 4.21 -4.64
CA ASP A 143 11.36 4.46 -4.76
C ASP A 143 11.79 5.71 -3.97
N LEU A 144 11.51 5.67 -2.67
CA LEU A 144 11.82 6.73 -1.75
C LEU A 144 13.23 6.55 -1.17
N THR A 145 14.14 7.45 -1.53
CA THR A 145 15.50 7.47 -1.02
C THR A 145 15.88 8.86 -0.50
N GLY A 146 16.71 8.90 0.54
CA GLY A 146 17.26 10.13 1.08
C GLY A 146 18.65 9.88 1.64
N MET A 147 19.53 10.87 1.52
CA MET A 147 20.89 10.82 2.05
C MET A 147 20.94 11.18 3.54
N THR A 148 19.95 11.90 4.01
CA THR A 148 19.85 12.37 5.39
C THR A 148 18.48 12.07 5.99
N ARG A 149 18.41 12.00 7.33
CA ARG A 149 17.14 11.83 8.02
C ARG A 149 16.17 12.99 7.75
N GLN A 150 16.70 14.21 7.63
CA GLN A 150 15.88 15.41 7.38
C GLN A 150 15.14 15.32 6.05
N GLU A 151 15.75 14.75 5.04
CA GLU A 151 15.12 14.55 3.73
C GLU A 151 13.93 13.59 3.80
N MET A 152 13.92 12.70 4.80
CA MET A 152 12.84 11.73 5.03
C MET A 152 11.77 12.26 5.99
N LEU A 153 11.90 13.48 6.48
CA LEU A 153 10.83 14.21 7.15
C LEU A 153 10.04 14.99 6.10
N PHE A 154 8.86 14.46 5.76
CA PHE A 154 7.99 15.10 4.78
C PHE A 154 7.15 16.16 5.44
N ASP A 155 7.51 17.41 5.20
CA ASP A 155 6.73 18.56 5.64
C ASP A 155 5.50 18.79 4.74
N LYS A 156 4.65 19.72 5.13
CA LYS A 156 3.42 20.06 4.41
C LYS A 156 3.69 20.44 2.95
N GLU A 157 4.74 21.20 2.67
CA GLU A 157 5.07 21.67 1.33
C GLU A 157 5.52 20.50 0.43
N LYS A 158 6.33 19.59 0.98
CA LYS A 158 6.78 18.39 0.29
C LYS A 158 5.62 17.44 -0.02
N LEU A 159 4.71 17.23 0.94
CA LEU A 159 3.51 16.41 0.74
C LEU A 159 2.56 17.00 -0.32
N LEU A 160 2.42 18.34 -0.36
CA LEU A 160 1.67 19.02 -1.40
C LEU A 160 2.36 18.95 -2.76
N SER A 161 3.70 18.98 -2.80
CA SER A 161 4.45 18.81 -4.06
C SER A 161 4.27 17.41 -4.65
N VAL A 162 4.20 16.37 -3.79
CA VAL A 162 3.87 15.01 -4.22
C VAL A 162 2.47 14.96 -4.84
N PHE A 163 1.50 15.67 -4.28
CA PHE A 163 0.18 15.79 -4.89
C PHE A 163 0.25 16.46 -6.27
N ASP A 164 0.94 17.59 -6.38
CA ASP A 164 1.06 18.33 -7.65
C ASP A 164 1.71 17.45 -8.76
N GLN A 165 2.59 16.53 -8.39
CA GLN A 165 3.24 15.58 -9.31
C GLN A 165 2.35 14.36 -9.65
N THR A 166 1.46 13.97 -8.76
CA THR A 166 0.69 12.72 -8.87
C THR A 166 -0.81 12.93 -9.12
N LYS A 167 -1.29 14.16 -9.22
CA LYS A 167 -2.72 14.47 -9.39
C LYS A 167 -3.32 13.84 -10.65
N ASP A 168 -2.54 13.70 -11.73
CA ASP A 168 -2.98 13.20 -13.02
C ASP A 168 -2.67 11.70 -13.21
N CYS A 169 -2.11 11.02 -12.20
CA CYS A 169 -1.68 9.62 -12.30
C CYS A 169 -2.82 8.59 -12.12
N GLY A 170 -4.07 9.03 -11.98
CA GLY A 170 -5.24 8.14 -11.90
C GLY A 170 -5.17 7.17 -10.72
N LEU A 171 -4.65 7.62 -9.57
CA LEU A 171 -4.56 6.79 -8.37
C LEU A 171 -5.95 6.48 -7.83
N ASP A 172 -6.24 5.20 -7.65
CA ASP A 172 -7.39 4.79 -6.86
C ASP A 172 -7.01 4.89 -5.37
N PRO A 173 -7.69 5.71 -4.56
CA PRO A 173 -7.42 5.78 -3.13
C PRO A 173 -7.60 4.41 -2.49
N VAL A 174 -6.76 4.09 -1.50
CA VAL A 174 -6.86 2.83 -0.73
C VAL A 174 -8.24 2.72 -0.07
N ARG A 175 -8.85 3.87 0.19
CA ARG A 175 -10.20 3.97 0.71
C ARG A 175 -11.19 4.25 -0.40
N THR A 176 -12.11 3.33 -0.64
CA THR A 176 -13.34 3.63 -1.35
C THR A 176 -14.14 4.68 -0.55
N HIS A 177 -14.42 5.82 -1.17
CA HIS A 177 -15.07 6.98 -0.53
C HIS A 177 -16.23 6.60 0.38
N LYS A 178 -16.28 7.22 1.56
CA LYS A 178 -17.46 7.24 2.43
C LYS A 178 -18.68 7.68 1.60
N GLY A 179 -19.60 6.77 1.33
CA GLY A 179 -20.85 7.05 0.64
C GLY A 179 -21.08 6.30 -0.65
N LYS A 180 -20.05 5.66 -1.22
CA LYS A 180 -20.21 4.65 -2.26
C LYS A 180 -19.75 3.29 -1.75
N LEU A 181 -20.27 2.87 -0.61
CA LEU A 181 -20.51 1.46 -0.42
C LEU A 181 -21.55 1.12 -1.48
N GLY A 182 -21.08 0.56 -2.58
CA GLY A 182 -21.95 -0.10 -3.54
C GLY A 182 -22.87 -1.05 -2.79
N PRO A 183 -24.03 -1.40 -3.33
CA PRO A 183 -24.91 -2.36 -2.71
C PRO A 183 -24.11 -3.60 -2.34
N ALA A 184 -24.46 -4.27 -1.24
CA ALA A 184 -23.75 -5.45 -0.71
C ALA A 184 -23.45 -6.54 -1.77
N SER A 185 -24.08 -6.47 -2.94
CA SER A 185 -23.82 -7.26 -4.13
C SER A 185 -22.40 -7.11 -4.70
N ASP A 186 -21.71 -5.98 -4.46
CA ASP A 186 -20.37 -5.78 -4.98
C ASP A 186 -19.30 -6.52 -4.13
N PHE A 187 -19.67 -6.90 -2.89
CA PHE A 187 -18.83 -7.77 -2.04
C PHE A 187 -18.95 -9.26 -2.39
N GLU A 188 -20.01 -9.65 -3.07
CA GLU A 188 -20.27 -11.05 -3.46
C GLU A 188 -19.45 -11.47 -4.69
N GLN A 189 -18.78 -10.52 -5.36
CA GLN A 189 -17.90 -10.77 -6.49
C GLN A 189 -16.41 -10.72 -6.14
N LEU A 190 -16.05 -10.66 -4.86
CA LEU A 190 -14.69 -11.04 -4.47
C LEU A 190 -14.50 -12.50 -4.84
N PRO A 191 -13.56 -12.84 -5.74
CA PRO A 191 -13.26 -14.22 -6.02
C PRO A 191 -12.92 -14.87 -4.68
N THR A 192 -13.79 -15.77 -4.23
CA THR A 192 -13.45 -16.68 -3.16
C THR A 192 -12.10 -17.26 -3.53
N LEU A 193 -11.11 -17.13 -2.66
CA LEU A 193 -9.82 -17.76 -2.80
C LEU A 193 -10.09 -19.26 -2.99
N GLY A 194 -10.26 -19.66 -4.24
CA GLY A 194 -10.20 -21.04 -4.63
C GLY A 194 -8.84 -21.60 -4.24
N PRO A 195 -8.71 -22.92 -4.01
CA PRO A 195 -7.45 -23.52 -3.63
C PRO A 195 -6.37 -23.04 -4.60
N ALA A 196 -5.21 -22.67 -4.08
CA ALA A 196 -4.09 -22.04 -4.76
C ALA A 196 -3.64 -22.86 -5.98
N THR A 197 -4.37 -22.73 -7.08
CA THR A 197 -4.09 -23.35 -8.36
C THR A 197 -4.13 -22.25 -9.43
N GLN A 198 -2.92 -21.87 -9.83
CA GLN A 198 -2.62 -21.28 -11.14
C GLN A 198 -3.12 -19.85 -11.38
N VAL A 199 -2.36 -18.87 -10.91
CA VAL A 199 -2.25 -17.61 -11.65
C VAL A 199 -1.30 -17.86 -12.82
N ARG A 200 -1.81 -18.40 -13.92
CA ARG A 200 -1.20 -18.29 -15.23
C ARG A 200 -1.77 -17.02 -15.86
N GLY A 201 -1.07 -15.92 -15.70
CA GLY A 201 -1.38 -14.68 -16.41
C GLY A 201 -0.59 -14.61 -17.70
N ASP A 202 -1.23 -14.95 -18.81
CA ASP A 202 -0.78 -14.63 -20.15
C ASP A 202 -1.58 -13.42 -20.67
N ASP A 203 -1.29 -12.24 -20.13
CA ASP A 203 -1.69 -10.99 -20.75
C ASP A 203 -0.59 -9.93 -20.61
N ARG A 204 0.47 -10.09 -21.43
CA ARG A 204 1.57 -9.12 -21.54
C ARG A 204 1.35 -8.14 -22.68
N SER A 205 0.17 -7.53 -22.82
CA SER A 205 -0.08 -6.54 -23.88
C SER A 205 -0.52 -5.16 -23.40
N ALA A 206 -0.47 -4.86 -22.11
CA ALA A 206 -0.71 -3.51 -21.62
C ALA A 206 0.59 -2.71 -21.65
N LYS A 207 0.67 -1.71 -22.49
CA LYS A 207 1.79 -0.76 -22.58
C LYS A 207 2.00 -0.05 -21.25
N SER A 208 3.15 -0.29 -20.62
CA SER A 208 3.62 0.41 -19.45
C SER A 208 3.85 1.89 -19.79
N THR A 209 3.02 2.75 -19.22
CA THR A 209 3.33 4.19 -19.15
C THR A 209 4.16 4.39 -17.89
N THR A 210 5.44 4.57 -18.05
CA THR A 210 6.41 4.81 -16.97
C THR A 210 6.11 6.16 -16.30
N PRO A 211 5.80 6.24 -15.00
CA PRO A 211 5.81 7.52 -14.28
C PRO A 211 7.26 7.98 -14.13
N GLY A 212 7.50 9.25 -14.45
CA GLY A 212 8.85 9.82 -14.44
C GLY A 212 9.52 9.74 -13.07
N VAL A 213 10.81 9.44 -13.10
CA VAL A 213 11.73 9.47 -11.95
C VAL A 213 11.77 10.89 -11.37
N ILE A 214 11.48 11.01 -10.09
CA ILE A 214 11.62 12.27 -9.35
C ILE A 214 13.11 12.56 -9.17
N LYS A 215 13.56 13.68 -9.73
CA LYS A 215 14.90 14.24 -9.50
C LYS A 215 14.93 15.09 -8.25
#